data_bcaa8d196709b116e613c6276714ba9b
#
_entry.id   bcaa8d196709b116e613c6276714ba9b
#
_cell.length_a   1.000
_cell.length_b   1.000
_cell.length_c   1.000
_cell.angle_alpha   90.00
_cell.angle_beta   90.00
_cell.angle_gamma   90.00
#
_symmetry.space_group_name_H-M   'P 1'
#
loop_
_entity.id
_entity.type
_entity.pdbx_description
1 polymer ?
#
loop_
_entity_poly.entity_id
_entity_poly.type
_entity_poly.pdbx_seq_one_letter_code
_entity_poly.pdbx_strand_id
1 'polypeptide(L)'
;MSQRVTIAVPDALFERLQPVKHHFNISAICQEALEMVVTQEELKLQAAQDDNLVDRLQAEKKVLLNKVRQESFELGIRSSSKLSYKEFRHFERVAPLANALDEEVLDYLGSFLDLKNYPQSARMQDADFAYLLQVDPQSRIVFAQGWIEGVLSVWQTIKAQVETV
;
A
#
# COMPACT_ATOMS: atom_id res chain seq x y z
N MET A 1 -24.04 40.31 4.15
CA MET A 1 -22.83 41.07 4.54
C MET A 1 -21.69 40.52 3.67
N SER A 2 -20.89 41.41 3.02
CA SER A 2 -19.71 40.95 2.29
C SER A 2 -18.44 41.17 3.14
N GLN A 3 -17.54 40.22 3.15
CA GLN A 3 -16.24 40.37 3.79
C GLN A 3 -15.15 40.57 2.73
N ARG A 4 -14.09 41.30 3.08
CA ARG A 4 -12.99 41.62 2.17
C ARG A 4 -11.83 40.66 2.42
N VAL A 5 -11.37 39.98 1.37
CA VAL A 5 -10.15 39.16 1.38
C VAL A 5 -9.09 39.87 0.53
N THR A 6 -7.86 39.95 1.04
CA THR A 6 -6.73 40.55 0.31
C THR A 6 -5.81 39.41 -0.14
N ILE A 7 -5.47 39.40 -1.44
CA ILE A 7 -4.53 38.47 -2.04
C ILE A 7 -3.28 39.19 -2.52
N ALA A 8 -2.11 38.60 -2.35
CA ALA A 8 -0.87 39.08 -2.91
C ALA A 8 -0.71 38.54 -4.35
N VAL A 9 -0.36 39.39 -5.27
CA VAL A 9 -0.10 39.01 -6.67
C VAL A 9 1.39 39.16 -6.92
N PRO A 10 2.09 38.17 -7.50
CA PRO A 10 3.49 38.26 -7.86
C PRO A 10 3.72 39.41 -8.87
N ASP A 11 4.85 40.13 -8.75
CA ASP A 11 5.16 41.33 -9.56
C ASP A 11 5.05 41.07 -11.06
N ALA A 12 5.60 39.91 -11.52
CA ALA A 12 5.53 39.56 -12.94
C ALA A 12 4.09 39.40 -13.47
N LEU A 13 3.16 38.90 -12.62
CA LEU A 13 1.75 38.80 -12.99
C LEU A 13 1.07 40.16 -12.90
N PHE A 14 1.42 40.97 -11.90
CA PHE A 14 0.89 42.34 -11.75
C PHE A 14 1.24 43.22 -12.94
N GLU A 15 2.49 43.20 -13.43
CA GLU A 15 2.92 43.95 -14.61
C GLU A 15 2.14 43.53 -15.88
N ARG A 16 1.93 42.24 -16.08
CA ARG A 16 1.13 41.72 -17.20
C ARG A 16 -0.36 42.06 -17.09
N LEU A 17 -0.86 42.22 -15.89
CA LEU A 17 -2.25 42.55 -15.61
C LEU A 17 -2.56 44.01 -15.93
N GLN A 18 -1.63 44.95 -15.71
CA GLN A 18 -1.85 46.38 -15.85
C GLN A 18 -2.45 46.81 -17.21
N PRO A 19 -1.93 46.37 -18.36
CA PRO A 19 -2.44 46.79 -19.67
C PRO A 19 -3.84 46.22 -19.98
N VAL A 20 -4.23 45.13 -19.37
CA VAL A 20 -5.47 44.41 -19.68
C VAL A 20 -6.56 44.50 -18.60
N LYS A 21 -6.27 45.11 -17.44
CA LYS A 21 -7.18 45.18 -16.28
C LYS A 21 -8.55 45.80 -16.57
N HIS A 22 -8.66 46.60 -17.64
CA HIS A 22 -9.91 47.24 -18.03
C HIS A 22 -10.85 46.32 -18.83
N HIS A 23 -10.37 45.18 -19.29
CA HIS A 23 -11.14 44.29 -20.13
C HIS A 23 -11.94 43.24 -19.31
N PHE A 24 -11.66 43.10 -17.99
CA PHE A 24 -12.33 42.15 -17.15
C PHE A 24 -12.43 42.60 -15.68
N ASN A 25 -13.38 42.05 -14.98
CA ASN A 25 -13.57 42.30 -13.56
C ASN A 25 -12.73 41.30 -12.73
N ILE A 26 -11.57 41.75 -12.25
CA ILE A 26 -10.65 40.91 -11.45
C ILE A 26 -11.34 40.38 -10.22
N SER A 27 -12.17 41.17 -9.54
CA SER A 27 -12.88 40.73 -8.35
C SER A 27 -13.86 39.59 -8.65
N ALA A 28 -14.59 39.69 -9.76
CA ALA A 28 -15.50 38.64 -10.17
C ALA A 28 -14.75 37.32 -10.49
N ILE A 29 -13.63 37.39 -11.20
CA ILE A 29 -12.78 36.22 -11.52
C ILE A 29 -12.25 35.57 -10.24
N CYS A 30 -11.76 36.39 -9.29
CA CYS A 30 -11.27 35.85 -8.01
C CYS A 30 -12.39 35.23 -7.19
N GLN A 31 -13.59 35.79 -7.19
CA GLN A 31 -14.75 35.22 -6.48
C GLN A 31 -15.16 33.87 -7.10
N GLU A 32 -15.25 33.79 -8.40
CA GLU A 32 -15.58 32.56 -9.13
C GLU A 32 -14.53 31.48 -8.90
N ALA A 33 -13.25 31.83 -8.94
CA ALA A 33 -12.16 30.88 -8.66
C ALA A 33 -12.21 30.37 -7.22
N LEU A 34 -12.45 31.24 -6.25
CA LEU A 34 -12.59 30.85 -4.84
C LEU A 34 -13.82 29.98 -4.62
N GLU A 35 -14.96 30.33 -5.21
CA GLU A 35 -16.19 29.54 -5.10
C GLU A 35 -16.00 28.13 -5.65
N MET A 36 -15.33 28.00 -6.80
CA MET A 36 -15.01 26.71 -7.40
C MET A 36 -14.14 25.84 -6.45
N VAL A 37 -13.07 26.43 -5.91
CA VAL A 37 -12.15 25.70 -5.01
C VAL A 37 -12.85 25.31 -3.71
N VAL A 38 -13.62 26.21 -3.10
CA VAL A 38 -14.38 25.94 -1.88
C VAL A 38 -15.39 24.82 -2.11
N THR A 39 -16.16 24.90 -3.19
CA THR A 39 -17.12 23.85 -3.54
C THR A 39 -16.46 22.49 -3.74
N GLN A 40 -15.31 22.45 -4.40
CA GLN A 40 -14.55 21.21 -4.56
C GLN A 40 -14.07 20.62 -3.22
N GLU A 41 -13.56 21.46 -2.33
CA GLU A 41 -13.11 21.00 -1.00
C GLU A 41 -14.30 20.56 -0.12
N GLU A 42 -15.44 21.26 -0.17
CA GLU A 42 -16.65 20.85 0.53
C GLU A 42 -17.14 19.47 0.05
N LEU A 43 -17.16 19.24 -1.26
CA LEU A 43 -17.52 17.93 -1.84
C LEU A 43 -16.55 16.83 -1.41
N LYS A 44 -15.24 17.10 -1.38
CA LYS A 44 -14.25 16.14 -0.89
C LYS A 44 -14.45 15.81 0.59
N LEU A 45 -14.65 16.83 1.43
CA LEU A 45 -14.90 16.65 2.86
C LEU A 45 -16.18 15.86 3.10
N GLN A 46 -17.25 16.17 2.35
CA GLN A 46 -18.51 15.45 2.46
C GLN A 46 -18.36 13.97 2.04
N ALA A 47 -17.65 13.70 0.96
CA ALA A 47 -17.36 12.32 0.54
C ALA A 47 -16.48 11.57 1.54
N ALA A 48 -15.52 12.27 2.18
CA ALA A 48 -14.65 11.68 3.20
C ALA A 48 -15.34 11.43 4.54
N GLN A 49 -16.45 12.13 4.81
CA GLN A 49 -17.29 11.96 6.01
C GLN A 49 -18.40 10.92 5.82
N ASP A 50 -18.47 10.27 4.66
CA ASP A 50 -19.40 9.16 4.44
C ASP A 50 -18.88 7.92 5.20
N ASP A 51 -19.39 7.72 6.44
CA ASP A 51 -19.06 6.59 7.30
C ASP A 51 -19.25 5.25 6.57
N ASN A 52 -20.24 5.17 5.71
CA ASN A 52 -20.51 3.98 4.91
C ASN A 52 -19.39 3.70 3.88
N LEU A 53 -18.78 4.74 3.29
CA LEU A 53 -17.65 4.61 2.38
C LEU A 53 -16.42 4.09 3.13
N VAL A 54 -16.11 4.65 4.28
CA VAL A 54 -14.95 4.24 5.10
C VAL A 54 -15.09 2.80 5.56
N ASP A 55 -16.24 2.44 6.13
CA ASP A 55 -16.52 1.08 6.61
C ASP A 55 -16.43 0.06 5.47
N ARG A 56 -17.00 0.38 4.30
CA ARG A 56 -16.92 -0.47 3.12
C ARG A 56 -15.48 -0.68 2.66
N LEU A 57 -14.69 0.39 2.54
CA LEU A 57 -13.29 0.28 2.12
C LEU A 57 -12.42 -0.47 3.13
N GLN A 58 -12.68 -0.31 4.43
CA GLN A 58 -12.00 -1.07 5.47
C GLN A 58 -12.34 -2.57 5.38
N ALA A 59 -13.61 -2.90 5.15
CA ALA A 59 -14.05 -4.29 4.96
C ALA A 59 -13.41 -4.91 3.71
N GLU A 60 -13.40 -4.20 2.59
CA GLU A 60 -12.74 -4.63 1.35
C GLU A 60 -11.24 -4.85 1.57
N LYS A 61 -10.56 -3.91 2.22
CA LYS A 61 -9.13 -4.03 2.56
C LYS A 61 -8.87 -5.27 3.41
N LYS A 62 -9.69 -5.53 4.42
CA LYS A 62 -9.56 -6.71 5.28
C LYS A 62 -9.70 -8.02 4.48
N VAL A 63 -10.65 -8.09 3.57
CA VAL A 63 -10.84 -9.26 2.68
C VAL A 63 -9.61 -9.46 1.80
N LEU A 64 -9.09 -8.39 1.20
CA LEU A 64 -7.88 -8.44 0.37
C LEU A 64 -6.66 -8.93 1.16
N LEU A 65 -6.42 -8.38 2.36
CA LEU A 65 -5.30 -8.80 3.20
C LEU A 65 -5.40 -10.26 3.64
N ASN A 66 -6.60 -10.75 3.95
CA ASN A 66 -6.83 -12.15 4.27
C ASN A 66 -6.52 -13.07 3.07
N LYS A 67 -6.92 -12.66 1.86
CA LYS A 67 -6.59 -13.39 0.63
C LYS A 67 -5.08 -13.43 0.41
N VAL A 68 -4.38 -12.28 0.57
CA VAL A 68 -2.91 -12.19 0.50
C VAL A 68 -2.26 -13.19 1.45
N ARG A 69 -2.70 -13.23 2.70
CA ARG A 69 -2.16 -14.13 3.73
C ARG A 69 -2.36 -15.60 3.37
N GLN A 70 -3.55 -15.96 2.94
CA GLN A 70 -3.86 -17.34 2.57
C GLN A 70 -3.02 -17.82 1.38
N GLU A 71 -2.96 -17.06 0.31
CA GLU A 71 -2.20 -17.42 -0.89
C GLU A 71 -0.70 -17.50 -0.61
N SER A 72 -0.18 -16.58 0.21
CA SER A 72 1.23 -16.60 0.62
C SER A 72 1.54 -17.81 1.51
N PHE A 73 0.66 -18.19 2.43
CA PHE A 73 0.79 -19.38 3.26
C PHE A 73 0.88 -20.65 2.41
N GLU A 74 -0.02 -20.83 1.46
CA GLU A 74 0.01 -21.97 0.55
C GLU A 74 1.29 -21.99 -0.29
N LEU A 75 1.76 -20.81 -0.70
CA LEU A 75 3.02 -20.69 -1.41
C LEU A 75 4.20 -21.09 -0.53
N GLY A 76 4.21 -20.67 0.75
CA GLY A 76 5.22 -21.07 1.73
C GLY A 76 5.32 -22.59 1.85
N ILE A 77 4.17 -23.26 1.95
CA ILE A 77 4.12 -24.74 1.95
C ILE A 77 4.76 -25.30 0.67
N ARG A 78 4.36 -24.83 -0.50
CA ARG A 78 4.91 -25.32 -1.77
C ARG A 78 6.40 -25.04 -1.93
N SER A 79 6.88 -23.90 -1.44
CA SER A 79 8.28 -23.51 -1.51
C SER A 79 9.18 -24.34 -0.59
N SER A 80 8.63 -24.91 0.48
CA SER A 80 9.37 -25.67 1.48
C SER A 80 10.18 -26.84 0.91
N SER A 81 9.71 -27.45 -0.18
CA SER A 81 10.41 -28.55 -0.85
C SER A 81 11.77 -28.14 -1.46
N LYS A 82 12.01 -26.85 -1.61
CA LYS A 82 13.26 -26.30 -2.20
C LYS A 82 14.20 -25.73 -1.15
N LEU A 83 13.77 -25.67 0.11
CA LEU A 83 14.52 -25.06 1.20
C LEU A 83 15.55 -26.02 1.80
N SER A 84 16.73 -25.50 2.08
CA SER A 84 17.78 -26.18 2.83
C SER A 84 17.49 -26.16 4.35
N TYR A 85 18.15 -27.05 5.10
CA TYR A 85 18.10 -27.07 6.56
C TYR A 85 18.46 -25.72 7.20
N LYS A 86 19.48 -25.02 6.63
CA LYS A 86 19.90 -23.70 7.12
C LYS A 86 18.82 -22.65 6.98
N GLU A 87 18.07 -22.69 5.87
CA GLU A 87 16.98 -21.78 5.61
C GLU A 87 15.80 -22.01 6.54
N PHE A 88 15.43 -23.27 6.80
CA PHE A 88 14.41 -23.57 7.80
C PHE A 88 14.78 -23.05 9.18
N ARG A 89 16.02 -23.24 9.64
CA ARG A 89 16.51 -22.73 10.92
C ARG A 89 16.57 -21.20 10.95
N HIS A 90 16.85 -20.58 9.83
CA HIS A 90 16.81 -19.13 9.71
C HIS A 90 15.39 -18.59 9.89
N PHE A 91 14.40 -19.15 9.17
CA PHE A 91 13.00 -18.72 9.28
C PHE A 91 12.42 -19.00 10.66
N GLU A 92 12.77 -20.10 11.31
CA GLU A 92 12.37 -20.38 12.69
C GLU A 92 12.84 -19.28 13.66
N ARG A 93 14.03 -18.73 13.45
CA ARG A 93 14.59 -17.64 14.26
C ARG A 93 13.93 -16.28 13.96
N VAL A 94 13.61 -16.02 12.72
CA VAL A 94 13.07 -14.73 12.25
C VAL A 94 11.56 -14.62 12.47
N ALA A 95 10.83 -15.74 12.50
CA ALA A 95 9.38 -15.75 12.65
C ALA A 95 8.84 -14.97 13.87
N PRO A 96 9.45 -15.03 15.07
CA PRO A 96 9.00 -14.23 16.21
C PRO A 96 9.16 -12.72 15.99
N LEU A 97 10.05 -12.31 15.08
CA LEU A 97 10.30 -10.92 14.68
C LEU A 97 9.37 -10.47 13.56
N ALA A 98 8.56 -11.37 13.01
CA ALA A 98 7.67 -11.09 11.88
C ALA A 98 6.57 -10.04 12.20
N ASN A 99 6.30 -9.75 13.48
CA ASN A 99 5.46 -8.61 13.87
C ASN A 99 6.21 -7.27 13.85
N ALA A 100 7.54 -7.31 13.77
CA ALA A 100 8.44 -6.17 13.60
C ALA A 100 9.22 -6.35 12.29
N LEU A 101 8.53 -6.76 11.21
CA LEU A 101 9.15 -6.91 9.89
C LEU A 101 9.69 -5.56 9.47
N ASP A 102 10.94 -5.38 9.79
CA ASP A 102 11.82 -4.35 9.34
C ASP A 102 11.95 -4.47 7.81
N GLU A 103 12.17 -3.35 7.16
CA GLU A 103 12.39 -3.27 5.71
C GLU A 103 13.50 -4.24 5.25
N GLU A 104 14.50 -4.46 6.12
CA GLU A 104 15.61 -5.39 5.93
C GLU A 104 15.16 -6.86 5.79
N VAL A 105 14.17 -7.30 6.55
CA VAL A 105 13.58 -8.65 6.45
C VAL A 105 12.74 -8.78 5.19
N LEU A 106 12.03 -7.72 4.80
CA LEU A 106 11.26 -7.69 3.56
C LEU A 106 12.16 -7.72 2.34
N ASP A 107 13.30 -7.01 2.38
CA ASP A 107 14.30 -7.03 1.31
C ASP A 107 14.99 -8.39 1.20
N TYR A 108 15.30 -9.02 2.32
CA TYR A 108 15.83 -10.38 2.34
C TYR A 108 14.84 -11.38 1.74
N LEU A 109 13.59 -11.35 2.18
CA LEU A 109 12.53 -12.19 1.60
C LEU A 109 12.27 -11.83 0.13
N GLY A 110 12.35 -10.54 -0.21
CA GLY A 110 12.23 -10.06 -1.58
C GLY A 110 13.30 -10.61 -2.51
N SER A 111 14.55 -10.68 -2.04
CA SER A 111 15.66 -11.30 -2.78
C SER A 111 15.52 -12.81 -2.91
N PHE A 112 15.05 -13.46 -1.85
CA PHE A 112 14.87 -14.91 -1.81
C PHE A 112 13.67 -15.37 -2.66
N LEU A 113 12.55 -14.63 -2.60
CA LEU A 113 11.33 -14.95 -3.33
C LEU A 113 11.30 -14.37 -4.75
N ASP A 114 12.33 -13.58 -5.12
CA ASP A 114 12.31 -12.81 -6.37
C ASP A 114 10.96 -12.06 -6.55
N LEU A 115 10.57 -11.31 -5.53
CA LEU A 115 9.27 -10.62 -5.50
C LEU A 115 9.09 -9.64 -6.67
N LYS A 116 10.21 -9.19 -7.31
CA LYS A 116 10.15 -8.36 -8.52
C LYS A 116 9.62 -9.14 -9.73
N ASN A 117 9.96 -10.43 -9.82
CA ASN A 117 9.53 -11.34 -10.89
C ASN A 117 8.45 -12.32 -10.40
N TYR A 118 8.10 -12.27 -9.11
CA TYR A 118 7.17 -13.18 -8.48
C TYR A 118 5.80 -13.28 -9.17
N PRO A 119 5.19 -12.17 -9.64
CA PRO A 119 3.91 -12.25 -10.37
C PRO A 119 3.96 -13.14 -11.60
N GLN A 120 5.14 -13.22 -12.26
CA GLN A 120 5.33 -14.03 -13.46
C GLN A 120 5.68 -15.49 -13.12
N SER A 121 6.46 -15.72 -12.05
CA SER A 121 6.94 -17.05 -11.67
C SER A 121 5.91 -17.88 -10.91
N ALA A 122 5.00 -17.26 -10.19
CA ALA A 122 4.04 -17.94 -9.30
C ALA A 122 2.71 -18.29 -9.99
N ARG A 123 2.54 -18.02 -11.28
CA ARG A 123 1.25 -18.18 -11.97
C ARG A 123 0.10 -17.50 -11.20
N MET A 124 0.36 -16.30 -10.65
CA MET A 124 -0.69 -15.52 -10.04
C MET A 124 -1.68 -15.16 -11.13
N GLN A 125 -2.84 -15.80 -11.09
CA GLN A 125 -3.93 -15.56 -12.05
C GLN A 125 -4.60 -14.20 -11.79
N ASP A 126 -4.24 -13.55 -10.69
CA ASP A 126 -4.86 -12.31 -10.24
C ASP A 126 -3.86 -11.15 -10.41
N ALA A 127 -4.06 -10.38 -11.48
CA ALA A 127 -3.26 -9.19 -11.77
C ALA A 127 -3.38 -8.12 -10.65
N ASP A 128 -4.53 -8.09 -9.97
CA ASP A 128 -4.82 -7.12 -8.89
C ASP A 128 -3.95 -7.42 -7.66
N PHE A 129 -3.71 -8.70 -7.39
CA PHE A 129 -2.86 -9.12 -6.29
C PHE A 129 -1.39 -8.72 -6.50
N ALA A 130 -0.85 -8.91 -7.70
CA ALA A 130 0.50 -8.51 -8.04
C ALA A 130 0.68 -6.99 -7.92
N TYR A 131 -0.31 -6.23 -8.37
CA TYR A 131 -0.33 -4.78 -8.21
C TYR A 131 -0.37 -4.37 -6.74
N LEU A 132 -1.21 -5.02 -5.93
CA LEU A 132 -1.34 -4.73 -4.50
C LEU A 132 0.00 -4.89 -3.77
N LEU A 133 0.76 -5.96 -4.06
CA LEU A 133 2.09 -6.18 -3.47
C LEU A 133 3.12 -5.11 -3.88
N GLN A 134 2.94 -4.47 -5.04
CA GLN A 134 3.83 -3.40 -5.48
C GLN A 134 3.54 -2.07 -4.79
N VAL A 135 2.27 -1.74 -4.56
CA VAL A 135 1.85 -0.40 -4.13
C VAL A 135 1.54 -0.29 -2.64
N ASP A 136 1.17 -1.38 -1.97
CA ASP A 136 0.77 -1.37 -0.55
C ASP A 136 1.81 -2.06 0.35
N PRO A 137 2.55 -1.29 1.18
CA PRO A 137 3.53 -1.86 2.11
C PRO A 137 2.93 -2.87 3.08
N GLN A 138 1.67 -2.66 3.52
CA GLN A 138 1.01 -3.57 4.45
C GLN A 138 0.74 -4.93 3.82
N SER A 139 0.37 -4.96 2.55
CA SER A 139 0.18 -6.21 1.80
C SER A 139 1.48 -7.01 1.68
N ARG A 140 2.63 -6.35 1.52
CA ARG A 140 3.95 -7.00 1.52
C ARG A 140 4.27 -7.66 2.86
N ILE A 141 3.99 -6.96 3.97
CA ILE A 141 4.19 -7.49 5.32
C ILE A 141 3.32 -8.73 5.54
N VAL A 142 2.03 -8.64 5.23
CA VAL A 142 1.08 -9.75 5.39
C VAL A 142 1.48 -10.95 4.51
N PHE A 143 1.96 -10.68 3.30
CA PHE A 143 2.48 -11.71 2.40
C PHE A 143 3.69 -12.44 3.01
N ALA A 144 4.68 -11.70 3.48
CA ALA A 144 5.88 -12.27 4.08
C ALA A 144 5.55 -13.11 5.33
N GLN A 145 4.66 -12.61 6.19
CA GLN A 145 4.17 -13.33 7.36
C GLN A 145 3.50 -14.65 6.97
N GLY A 146 2.54 -14.61 6.06
CA GLY A 146 1.84 -15.82 5.60
C GLY A 146 2.80 -16.83 4.99
N TRP A 147 3.76 -16.38 4.18
CA TRP A 147 4.76 -17.27 3.56
C TRP A 147 5.64 -17.95 4.61
N ILE A 148 6.18 -17.19 5.59
CA ILE A 148 6.98 -17.74 6.69
C ILE A 148 6.16 -18.75 7.50
N GLU A 149 4.91 -18.44 7.84
CA GLU A 149 4.00 -19.34 8.54
C GLU A 149 3.81 -20.65 7.77
N GLY A 150 3.61 -20.57 6.45
CA GLY A 150 3.49 -21.73 5.58
C GLY A 150 4.75 -22.63 5.61
N VAL A 151 5.92 -22.02 5.49
CA VAL A 151 7.21 -22.73 5.59
C VAL A 151 7.37 -23.40 6.95
N LEU A 152 7.08 -22.68 8.03
CA LEU A 152 7.24 -23.19 9.40
C LEU A 152 6.23 -24.28 9.73
N SER A 153 5.04 -24.27 9.15
CA SER A 153 4.07 -25.36 9.31
C SER A 153 4.62 -26.68 8.79
N VAL A 154 5.32 -26.67 7.65
CA VAL A 154 6.01 -27.83 7.11
C VAL A 154 7.20 -28.23 8.01
N TRP A 155 8.01 -27.25 8.41
CA TRP A 155 9.16 -27.50 9.29
C TRP A 155 8.76 -28.17 10.59
N GLN A 156 7.72 -27.69 11.27
CA GLN A 156 7.21 -28.29 12.50
C GLN A 156 6.80 -29.76 12.32
N THR A 157 6.28 -30.11 11.14
CA THR A 157 5.86 -31.50 10.85
C THR A 157 7.05 -32.45 10.68
N ILE A 158 8.16 -31.96 10.07
CA ILE A 158 9.31 -32.81 9.74
C ILE A 158 10.49 -32.70 10.72
N LYS A 159 10.52 -31.64 11.53
CA LYS A 159 11.66 -31.26 12.39
C LYS A 159 12.16 -32.46 13.26
N ALA A 160 11.25 -33.17 13.93
CA ALA A 160 11.62 -34.29 14.79
C ALA A 160 12.32 -35.43 14.02
N GLN A 161 11.97 -35.63 12.75
CA GLN A 161 12.58 -36.64 11.90
C GLN A 161 13.97 -36.22 11.40
N VAL A 162 14.15 -34.90 11.15
CA VAL A 162 15.41 -34.34 10.66
C VAL A 162 16.45 -34.21 11.79
N GLU A 163 16.03 -33.86 13.00
CA GLU A 163 16.92 -33.65 14.16
C GLU A 163 17.28 -34.95 14.91
N THR A 164 16.76 -36.11 14.49
CA THR A 164 17.10 -37.43 15.08
C THR A 164 18.40 -38.03 14.50
N VAL A 165 19.07 -37.32 13.60
CA VAL A 165 20.35 -37.68 12.99
C VAL A 165 21.48 -36.94 13.73
#